data_2e05afab562a5969885f15b9d1f7863b
#
_entry.id   2e05afab562a5969885f15b9d1f7863b
#
_cell.length_a   1.000
_cell.length_b   1.000
_cell.length_c   1.000
_cell.angle_alpha   90.00
_cell.angle_beta   90.00
_cell.angle_gamma   90.00
#
_symmetry.space_group_name_H-M   'P 1'
#
loop_
_entity.id
_entity.type
_entity.pdbx_description
1 polymer ?
#
loop_
_entity_poly.entity_id
_entity_poly.type
_entity_poly.pdbx_seq_one_letter_code
_entity_poly.pdbx_strand_id
1 'polypeptide(L)' 'MPPIYPDEAKRAGVEGTVMVQALVLEDGTVADCGVTQSVPALDDAANASVRQWIFKPALANNKPVAVWVAVRVRFGLQ' A
#
# COMPACT_ATOMS: atom_id res chain seq x y z
N MET A 1 -8.09 -5.35 2.55
CA MET A 1 -8.83 -4.49 1.60
C MET A 1 -8.16 -4.54 0.24
N PRO A 2 -8.88 -4.91 -0.81
CA PRO A 2 -8.26 -4.97 -2.13
C PRO A 2 -7.95 -3.58 -2.67
N PRO A 3 -6.89 -3.44 -3.48
CA PRO A 3 -6.57 -2.17 -4.11
C PRO A 3 -7.56 -1.84 -5.23
N ILE A 4 -7.68 -0.54 -5.50
CA ILE A 4 -8.48 -0.06 -6.61
C ILE A 4 -7.66 -0.20 -7.88
N TYR A 5 -8.14 -1.01 -8.83
CA TYR A 5 -7.44 -1.26 -10.10
C TYR A 5 -7.81 -0.16 -11.10
N PRO A 6 -6.83 0.60 -11.62
CA PRO A 6 -7.15 1.63 -12.62
C PRO A 6 -7.73 1.01 -13.90
N ASP A 7 -8.79 1.61 -14.42
CA ASP A 7 -9.46 1.10 -15.62
C ASP A 7 -8.51 1.03 -16.81
N GLU A 8 -7.66 2.03 -16.99
CA GLU A 8 -6.69 2.05 -18.09
C GLU A 8 -5.72 0.88 -18.02
N ALA A 9 -5.22 0.60 -16.81
CA ALA A 9 -4.30 -0.52 -16.59
C ALA A 9 -5.00 -1.84 -16.84
N LYS A 10 -6.25 -1.95 -16.41
CA LYS A 10 -7.07 -3.14 -16.61
C LYS A 10 -7.30 -3.42 -18.08
N ARG A 11 -7.65 -2.40 -18.86
CA ARG A 11 -7.87 -2.52 -20.31
C ARG A 11 -6.59 -2.88 -21.04
N ALA A 12 -5.46 -2.35 -20.60
CA ALA A 12 -4.16 -2.62 -21.22
C ALA A 12 -3.57 -3.95 -20.77
N GLY A 13 -4.21 -4.65 -19.84
CA GLY A 13 -3.72 -5.93 -19.34
C GLY A 13 -2.48 -5.80 -18.47
N VAL A 14 -2.30 -4.64 -17.81
CA VAL A 14 -1.15 -4.41 -16.96
C VAL A 14 -1.35 -5.10 -15.62
N GLU A 15 -0.45 -6.02 -15.28
CA GLU A 15 -0.43 -6.72 -14.00
C GLU A 15 0.92 -6.50 -13.34
N GLY A 16 0.97 -6.71 -12.05
CA GLY A 16 2.23 -6.64 -11.33
C GLY A 16 2.04 -6.44 -9.85
N THR A 17 3.18 -6.37 -9.16
CA THR A 17 3.23 -6.13 -7.73
C THR A 17 3.97 -4.82 -7.49
N VAL A 18 3.31 -3.91 -6.79
CA VAL A 18 3.91 -2.65 -6.36
C VAL A 18 4.31 -2.81 -4.90
N MET A 19 5.56 -2.55 -4.57
CA MET A 19 6.00 -2.52 -3.19
C MET A 19 5.92 -1.10 -2.69
N VAL A 20 5.19 -0.91 -1.59
CA VAL A 20 4.97 0.40 -0.98
C VAL A 20 5.50 0.37 0.44
N GLN A 21 6.24 1.40 0.81
CA GLN A 21 6.67 1.60 2.18
C GLN A 21 5.70 2.57 2.83
N ALA A 22 5.11 2.17 3.95
CA ALA A 22 4.08 2.96 4.63
C ALA A 22 4.49 3.26 6.06
N LEU A 23 4.29 4.51 6.48
CA LEU A 23 4.47 4.90 7.88
C LEU A 23 3.13 4.71 8.59
N VAL A 24 3.08 3.69 9.43
CA VAL A 24 1.90 3.35 10.22
C VAL A 24 2.03 3.99 11.60
N LEU A 25 1.07 4.82 11.95
CA LEU A 25 1.06 5.53 13.22
C LEU A 25 0.52 4.66 14.35
N GLU A 26 0.57 5.20 15.56
CA GLU A 26 0.19 4.48 16.78
C GLU A 26 -1.30 4.05 16.76
N ASP A 27 -2.14 4.78 16.02
CA ASP A 27 -3.56 4.45 15.87
C ASP A 27 -3.86 3.53 14.68
N GLY A 28 -2.82 3.10 13.96
CA GLY A 28 -2.98 2.22 12.81
C GLY A 28 -3.23 2.92 11.48
N THR A 29 -3.32 4.24 11.47
CA THR A 29 -3.48 5.00 10.22
C THR A 29 -2.15 5.16 9.50
N VAL A 30 -2.22 5.41 8.19
CA VAL A 30 -1.04 5.62 7.35
C VAL A 30 -0.80 7.12 7.21
N ALA A 31 0.34 7.58 7.72
CA ALA A 31 0.71 9.00 7.66
C ALA A 31 1.47 9.35 6.38
N ASP A 32 2.20 8.39 5.83
CA ASP A 32 3.00 8.61 4.63
C ASP A 32 3.20 7.28 3.92
N CYS A 33 3.39 7.33 2.62
CA CYS A 33 3.73 6.13 1.85
C CYS A 33 4.48 6.51 0.59
N GLY A 34 5.35 5.59 0.15
CA GLY A 34 6.15 5.77 -1.06
C GLY A 34 6.38 4.45 -1.73
N VAL A 35 6.50 4.49 -3.05
CA VAL A 35 6.75 3.30 -3.85
C VAL A 35 8.23 2.96 -3.81
N THR A 36 8.56 1.72 -3.45
CA THR A 36 9.94 1.23 -3.44
C THR A 36 10.23 0.29 -4.61
N GLN A 37 9.21 -0.38 -5.13
CA GLN A 37 9.31 -1.16 -6.35
C GLN A 37 8.14 -0.77 -7.25
N SER A 38 8.44 -0.16 -8.37
CA SER A 38 7.47 0.54 -9.22
C SER A 38 6.93 -0.34 -10.35
N VAL A 39 5.63 -0.19 -10.60
CA VAL A 39 4.98 -0.53 -11.85
C VAL A 39 4.25 0.75 -12.27
N PRO A 40 4.80 1.55 -13.20
CA PRO A 40 4.35 2.94 -13.39
C PRO A 40 2.84 3.11 -13.59
N ALA A 41 2.19 2.20 -14.28
CA ALA A 41 0.75 2.28 -14.52
C ALA A 41 -0.09 2.00 -13.26
N LEU A 42 0.53 1.45 -12.20
CA LEU A 42 -0.15 1.01 -10.98
C LEU A 42 0.26 1.77 -9.73
N ASP A 43 1.33 2.55 -9.81
CA ASP A 43 1.93 3.17 -8.62
C ASP A 43 0.95 4.09 -7.89
N ASP A 44 0.27 4.96 -8.60
CA ASP A 44 -0.67 5.91 -7.99
C ASP A 44 -1.83 5.18 -7.31
N ALA A 45 -2.34 4.12 -7.96
CA ALA A 45 -3.41 3.33 -7.40
C ALA A 45 -2.97 2.58 -6.14
N ALA A 46 -1.74 2.06 -6.13
CA ALA A 46 -1.17 1.38 -4.96
C ALA A 46 -1.04 2.35 -3.79
N ASN A 47 -0.47 3.53 -4.02
CA ASN A 47 -0.33 4.55 -2.99
C ASN A 47 -1.69 5.00 -2.45
N ALA A 48 -2.64 5.29 -3.34
CA ALA A 48 -3.97 5.73 -2.94
C ALA A 48 -4.69 4.67 -2.11
N SER A 49 -4.53 3.40 -2.47
CA SER A 49 -5.14 2.30 -1.73
C SER A 49 -4.55 2.16 -0.32
N VAL A 50 -3.22 2.15 -0.23
CA VAL A 50 -2.52 1.95 1.05
C VAL A 50 -2.82 3.09 2.01
N ARG A 51 -2.93 4.32 1.52
CA ARG A 51 -3.24 5.49 2.37
C ARG A 51 -4.57 5.37 3.10
N GLN A 52 -5.51 4.61 2.56
CA GLN A 52 -6.83 4.42 3.14
C GLN A 52 -6.92 3.21 4.05
N TRP A 53 -5.88 2.38 4.10
CA TRP A 53 -5.89 1.16 4.90
C TRP A 53 -5.65 1.48 6.37
N ILE A 54 -6.26 0.67 7.24
CA ILE A 54 -6.04 0.72 8.68
C ILE A 54 -5.25 -0.53 9.05
N PHE A 55 -4.11 -0.33 9.69
CA PHE A 55 -3.22 -1.40 10.09
C PHE A 55 -3.33 -1.63 11.59
N LYS A 56 -2.93 -2.82 12.02
CA LYS A 56 -2.72 -3.09 13.43
C LYS A 56 -1.39 -2.45 13.83
N PRO A 57 -1.37 -1.52 14.81
CA PRO A 57 -0.12 -0.84 15.17
C PRO A 57 0.92 -1.81 15.72
N ALA A 58 2.18 -1.51 15.47
CA ALA A 58 3.28 -2.22 16.10
C ALA A 58 3.36 -1.84 17.57
N LEU A 59 3.83 -2.77 18.39
CA LEU A 59 3.98 -2.55 19.84
C LEU A 59 5.44 -2.62 20.24
N ALA A 60 5.85 -1.69 21.10
CA ALA A 60 7.13 -1.72 21.79
C ALA A 60 6.82 -1.62 23.28
N ASN A 61 7.23 -2.61 24.06
CA ASN A 61 6.93 -2.68 25.50
C ASN A 61 5.42 -2.53 25.77
N ASN A 62 4.59 -3.19 24.95
CA ASN A 62 3.13 -3.16 25.01
C ASN A 62 2.49 -1.80 24.72
N LYS A 63 3.23 -0.88 24.13
CA LYS A 63 2.72 0.43 23.74
C LYS A 63 2.77 0.58 22.22
N PRO A 64 1.70 1.12 21.60
CA PRO A 64 1.72 1.35 20.15
C PRO A 64 2.81 2.34 19.78
N VAL A 65 3.51 2.05 18.70
CA VAL A 65 4.57 2.90 18.15
C VAL A 65 4.39 3.05 16.65
N ALA A 66 4.83 4.20 16.14
CA ALA A 66 4.86 4.43 14.69
C ALA A 66 6.03 3.66 14.07
N VAL A 67 5.78 2.99 12.95
CA VAL A 67 6.81 2.21 12.25
C VAL A 67 6.61 2.30 10.75
N TRP A 68 7.70 2.14 10.01
CA TRP A 68 7.65 1.93 8.56
C TRP A 68 7.48 0.44 8.28
N VAL A 69 6.54 0.13 7.39
CA VAL A 69 6.29 -1.26 6.98
C VAL A 69 6.33 -1.35 5.47
N ALA A 70 6.75 -2.51 4.96
CA ALA A 70 6.70 -2.80 3.53
C ALA A 70 5.38 -3.49 3.22
N VAL A 71 4.64 -2.95 2.25
CA VAL A 71 3.35 -3.47 1.84
C VAL A 71 3.43 -3.94 0.40
N ARG A 72 3.05 -5.17 0.16
CA ARG A 72 2.98 -5.73 -1.19
C ARG A 72 1.56 -5.52 -1.71
N VAL A 73 1.43 -4.74 -2.77
CA VAL A 73 0.13 -4.50 -3.40
C VAL A 73 0.13 -5.20 -4.75
N ARG A 74 -0.62 -6.28 -4.86
CA ARG A 74 -0.66 -7.06 -6.09
C ARG A 74 -1.88 -6.70 -6.91
N PHE A 75 -1.62 -6.45 -8.20
CA PHE A 75 -2.66 -6.23 -9.21
C PHE A 75 -2.63 -7.40 -10.20
N GLY A 76 -3.67 -8.20 -10.18
CA GLY A 76 -3.77 -9.34 -11.08
C GLY A 76 -5.10 -9.35 -11.82
N LEU A 77 -5.06 -9.74 -13.07
CA LEU A 77 -6.26 -9.95 -13.89
C LEU A 77 -6.67 -11.41 -13.81
N GLN A 78 -7.96 -11.64 -13.87
CA GLN A 78 -8.54 -12.99 -13.81
C GLN A 78 -9.09 -13.38 -15.16
#